data_ad865057a23233eb3bb9cf840741e553
#
_entry.id   ad865057a23233eb3bb9cf840741e553
#
_cell.length_a   1.000
_cell.length_b   1.000
_cell.length_c   1.000
_cell.angle_alpha   90.00
_cell.angle_beta   90.00
_cell.angle_gamma   90.00
#
_symmetry.space_group_name_H-M   'P 1'
#
loop_
_entity.id
_entity.type
_entity.pdbx_description
1 polymer ?
#
loop_
_entity_poly.entity_id
_entity_poly.type
_entity_poly.pdbx_seq_one_letter_code
_entity_poly.pdbx_strand_id
1 'polypeptide(L)'
;MKLIRIFLAFSLFIAIFLSCKNSGKNVPNYLKEYTDQYAENPRAANLQWFTDAGYGMFIHYGLYAQLGKGEWVQLRDTIPVAEYAKLKETFTAENFEADFITDLAQKAGMKYITITSKHHDGFCLFKTEQTDFNSLNSPCGRDLIGELAEACNKKGLGLFLYYSYAADWQHPYFYSRDAGWQNARPAYQNTQPEYKYQKDEDFRIYVDYVQEHLKELLTQYPTIAGIWFDPIMGYYHRPDLFPIEETYALIRTLSPHALISFKQGANGDEDFSAPERNAGAVVGSQFEVARKVYERNKNKPKEICNTLQPHSWGYNKSNDGKHKSTDELVQIVKDTRAKDANLLMNIGPLPDGSFPEEDIKTLTEAGKILRKEGIIR
;
A
#
# COMPACT_ATOMS: atom_id res chain seq x y z
N MET A 1 -18.12 15.36 -84.07
CA MET A 1 -16.92 15.41 -83.22
C MET A 1 -17.26 16.16 -81.96
N LYS A 2 -17.53 15.47 -80.84
CA LYS A 2 -17.90 16.09 -79.58
C LYS A 2 -16.71 16.00 -78.64
N LEU A 3 -16.18 17.20 -78.23
CA LEU A 3 -15.16 17.29 -77.21
C LEU A 3 -15.80 17.06 -75.83
N ILE A 4 -15.33 16.06 -75.11
CA ILE A 4 -15.65 15.82 -73.70
C ILE A 4 -14.62 16.57 -72.86
N ARG A 5 -15.08 17.60 -72.11
CA ARG A 5 -14.28 18.27 -71.09
C ARG A 5 -14.39 17.48 -69.77
N ILE A 6 -13.28 16.91 -69.30
CA ILE A 6 -13.13 16.28 -68.01
C ILE A 6 -12.83 17.38 -66.98
N PHE A 7 -13.75 17.62 -66.03
CA PHE A 7 -13.50 18.46 -64.87
C PHE A 7 -12.87 17.57 -63.79
N LEU A 8 -11.60 17.81 -63.45
CA LEU A 8 -10.96 17.27 -62.26
C LEU A 8 -11.39 18.13 -61.07
N ALA A 9 -12.25 17.58 -60.20
CA ALA A 9 -12.54 18.16 -58.90
C ALA A 9 -11.44 17.74 -57.93
N PHE A 10 -10.57 18.66 -57.53
CA PHE A 10 -9.63 18.52 -56.45
C PHE A 10 -10.42 18.65 -55.12
N SER A 11 -10.76 17.53 -54.50
CA SER A 11 -11.31 17.51 -53.14
C SER A 11 -10.18 17.71 -52.14
N LEU A 12 -10.10 18.92 -51.59
CA LEU A 12 -9.18 19.27 -50.50
C LEU A 12 -9.75 18.63 -49.21
N PHE A 13 -9.20 17.46 -48.80
CA PHE A 13 -9.47 16.86 -47.50
C PHE A 13 -8.74 17.69 -46.45
N ILE A 14 -9.42 18.63 -45.84
CA ILE A 14 -8.98 19.28 -44.60
C ILE A 14 -9.20 18.24 -43.48
N ALA A 15 -8.16 17.54 -43.10
CA ALA A 15 -8.15 16.75 -41.89
C ALA A 15 -8.21 17.73 -40.70
N ILE A 16 -9.41 17.97 -40.22
CA ILE A 16 -9.61 18.63 -38.93
C ILE A 16 -9.13 17.62 -37.88
N PHE A 17 -7.90 17.82 -37.39
CA PHE A 17 -7.48 17.24 -36.14
C PHE A 17 -8.36 17.86 -35.03
N LEU A 18 -9.52 17.24 -34.78
CA LEU A 18 -10.20 17.40 -33.53
C LEU A 18 -9.25 16.83 -32.47
N SER A 19 -8.45 17.69 -31.88
CA SER A 19 -7.85 17.47 -30.59
C SER A 19 -9.05 17.21 -29.65
N CYS A 20 -9.38 15.96 -29.42
CA CYS A 20 -10.19 15.58 -28.27
C CYS A 20 -9.45 16.11 -27.05
N LYS A 21 -9.78 17.31 -26.60
CA LYS A 21 -9.57 17.71 -25.22
C LYS A 21 -10.30 16.65 -24.41
N ASN A 22 -9.55 15.71 -23.88
CA ASN A 22 -10.02 14.71 -22.93
C ASN A 22 -10.76 15.50 -21.83
N SER A 23 -12.08 15.48 -21.90
CA SER A 23 -12.96 16.01 -20.88
C SER A 23 -12.53 15.45 -19.54
N GLY A 24 -12.10 16.36 -18.64
CA GLY A 24 -11.57 16.18 -17.32
C GLY A 24 -11.68 14.78 -16.71
N LYS A 25 -10.63 13.97 -16.82
CA LYS A 25 -10.41 12.92 -15.84
C LYS A 25 -10.35 13.65 -14.49
N ASN A 26 -11.25 13.29 -13.57
CA ASN A 26 -11.28 13.90 -12.24
C ASN A 26 -9.90 13.75 -11.61
N VAL A 27 -9.16 14.84 -11.54
CA VAL A 27 -7.87 14.89 -10.86
C VAL A 27 -8.11 14.63 -9.38
N PRO A 28 -7.47 13.64 -8.74
CA PRO A 28 -7.58 13.43 -7.31
C PRO A 28 -7.28 14.72 -6.53
N ASN A 29 -8.00 14.98 -5.46
CA ASN A 29 -7.91 16.25 -4.74
C ASN A 29 -6.51 16.55 -4.22
N TYR A 30 -5.72 15.55 -3.86
CA TYR A 30 -4.33 15.73 -3.41
C TYR A 30 -3.38 16.17 -4.55
N LEU A 31 -3.79 16.03 -5.82
CA LEU A 31 -3.04 16.44 -7.02
C LEU A 31 -3.51 17.77 -7.62
N LYS A 32 -4.37 18.53 -6.95
CA LYS A 32 -4.90 19.78 -7.50
C LYS A 32 -3.84 20.79 -7.88
N GLU A 33 -2.75 20.86 -7.13
CA GLU A 33 -1.63 21.78 -7.43
C GLU A 33 -0.76 21.30 -8.60
N TYR A 34 -0.96 20.05 -9.05
CA TYR A 34 -0.24 19.39 -10.15
C TYR A 34 -1.13 19.13 -11.38
N THR A 35 -2.26 19.84 -11.50
CA THR A 35 -3.30 19.58 -12.53
C THR A 35 -2.73 19.65 -13.96
N ASP A 36 -1.90 20.62 -14.27
CA ASP A 36 -1.32 20.78 -15.62
C ASP A 36 -0.39 19.61 -15.95
N GLN A 37 0.48 19.25 -15.02
CA GLN A 37 1.37 18.09 -15.16
C GLN A 37 0.59 16.78 -15.23
N TYR A 38 -0.51 16.68 -14.46
CA TYR A 38 -1.39 15.51 -14.48
C TYR A 38 -2.08 15.31 -15.84
N ALA A 39 -2.45 16.41 -16.51
CA ALA A 39 -3.04 16.35 -17.84
C ALA A 39 -2.07 15.80 -18.88
N GLU A 40 -0.77 16.08 -18.74
CA GLU A 40 0.29 15.59 -19.63
C GLU A 40 0.73 14.16 -19.27
N ASN A 41 1.04 13.92 -18.01
CA ASN A 41 1.51 12.63 -17.49
C ASN A 41 1.04 12.42 -16.04
N PRO A 42 -0.09 11.69 -15.84
CA PRO A 42 -0.67 11.49 -14.51
C PRO A 42 0.29 10.86 -13.51
N ARG A 43 1.11 9.91 -13.93
CA ARG A 43 2.08 9.23 -13.05
C ARG A 43 3.24 10.14 -12.66
N ALA A 44 3.75 10.93 -13.59
CA ALA A 44 4.82 11.88 -13.30
C ALA A 44 4.34 12.96 -12.30
N ALA A 45 3.13 13.47 -12.46
CA ALA A 45 2.51 14.41 -11.52
C ALA A 45 2.39 13.81 -10.11
N ASN A 46 1.93 12.56 -10.01
CA ASN A 46 1.79 11.87 -8.75
C ASN A 46 3.18 11.58 -8.11
N LEU A 47 4.18 11.22 -8.90
CA LEU A 47 5.54 11.00 -8.41
C LEU A 47 6.19 12.30 -7.90
N GLN A 48 5.96 13.41 -8.59
CA GLN A 48 6.43 14.72 -8.13
C GLN A 48 5.76 15.11 -6.81
N TRP A 49 4.43 15.00 -6.74
CA TRP A 49 3.68 15.22 -5.50
C TRP A 49 4.19 14.35 -4.35
N PHE A 50 4.42 13.05 -4.60
CA PHE A 50 4.94 12.13 -3.59
C PHE A 50 6.32 12.57 -3.08
N THR A 51 7.21 13.00 -3.98
CA THR A 51 8.54 13.50 -3.62
C THR A 51 8.44 14.75 -2.74
N ASP A 52 7.49 15.64 -3.04
CA ASP A 52 7.26 16.88 -2.29
C ASP A 52 6.53 16.65 -0.94
N ALA A 53 5.80 15.54 -0.82
CA ALA A 53 4.96 15.23 0.34
C ALA A 53 5.73 15.10 1.66
N GLY A 54 6.86 14.43 1.65
CA GLY A 54 7.84 14.37 2.74
C GLY A 54 7.46 13.57 3.98
N TYR A 55 6.17 13.45 4.34
CA TYR A 55 5.72 12.82 5.56
C TYR A 55 4.33 12.20 5.40
N GLY A 56 4.17 10.94 5.81
CA GLY A 56 2.94 10.17 5.75
C GLY A 56 2.68 9.33 7.00
N MET A 57 1.42 8.91 7.16
CA MET A 57 0.96 7.99 8.19
C MET A 57 0.90 6.57 7.63
N PHE A 58 1.44 5.60 8.35
CA PHE A 58 1.20 4.19 8.08
C PHE A 58 0.22 3.63 9.11
N ILE A 59 -0.71 2.78 8.69
CA ILE A 59 -1.69 2.14 9.57
C ILE A 59 -1.63 0.64 9.33
N HIS A 60 -1.18 -0.11 10.36
CA HIS A 60 -1.27 -1.56 10.36
C HIS A 60 -2.46 -2.00 11.22
N TYR A 61 -3.58 -2.30 10.57
CA TYR A 61 -4.83 -2.71 11.20
C TYR A 61 -5.39 -3.98 10.56
N GLY A 62 -5.98 -4.85 11.37
CA GLY A 62 -6.58 -6.11 10.95
C GLY A 62 -6.92 -7.00 12.14
N LEU A 63 -7.25 -8.28 11.89
CA LEU A 63 -7.66 -9.23 12.93
C LEU A 63 -6.61 -9.40 14.04
N TYR A 64 -5.33 -9.29 13.72
CA TYR A 64 -4.23 -9.41 14.67
C TYR A 64 -4.28 -8.39 15.81
N ALA A 65 -4.93 -7.24 15.60
CA ALA A 65 -5.10 -6.23 16.65
C ALA A 65 -5.87 -6.79 17.85
N GLN A 66 -6.86 -7.68 17.62
CA GLN A 66 -7.65 -8.32 18.67
C GLN A 66 -6.80 -9.18 19.62
N LEU A 67 -5.68 -9.73 19.14
CA LEU A 67 -4.77 -10.53 19.93
C LEU A 67 -3.75 -9.68 20.70
N GLY A 68 -3.55 -8.42 20.32
CA GLY A 68 -2.65 -7.50 21.00
C GLY A 68 -1.19 -7.97 21.06
N LYS A 69 -0.73 -8.69 20.05
CA LYS A 69 0.64 -9.25 19.96
C LYS A 69 1.38 -8.86 18.68
N GLY A 70 0.85 -7.89 17.92
CA GLY A 70 1.40 -7.44 16.65
C GLY A 70 1.00 -8.32 15.46
N GLU A 71 1.30 -7.84 14.27
CA GLU A 71 0.79 -8.33 12.98
C GLU A 71 1.29 -9.73 12.56
N TRP A 72 2.40 -10.19 13.14
CA TRP A 72 2.99 -11.51 12.88
C TRP A 72 2.52 -12.60 13.86
N VAL A 73 1.52 -12.32 14.70
CA VAL A 73 1.10 -13.22 15.77
C VAL A 73 0.69 -14.61 15.27
N GLN A 74 -0.04 -14.71 14.16
CA GLN A 74 -0.44 -16.00 13.60
C GLN A 74 0.76 -16.87 13.26
N LEU A 75 1.80 -16.29 12.67
CA LEU A 75 3.02 -17.01 12.29
C LEU A 75 3.84 -17.39 13.52
N ARG A 76 4.05 -16.47 14.46
CA ARG A 76 4.91 -16.69 15.64
C ARG A 76 4.32 -17.68 16.63
N ASP A 77 3.00 -17.55 16.89
CA ASP A 77 2.30 -18.41 17.83
C ASP A 77 1.76 -19.67 17.14
N THR A 78 2.03 -19.84 15.83
CA THR A 78 1.56 -20.99 15.01
C THR A 78 0.07 -21.27 15.17
N ILE A 79 -0.75 -20.19 15.18
CA ILE A 79 -2.20 -20.31 15.35
C ILE A 79 -2.79 -20.99 14.10
N PRO A 80 -3.49 -22.13 14.25
CA PRO A 80 -4.07 -22.85 13.12
C PRO A 80 -4.95 -21.97 12.24
N VAL A 81 -4.98 -22.24 10.93
CA VAL A 81 -5.71 -21.44 9.94
C VAL A 81 -7.17 -21.25 10.35
N ALA A 82 -7.87 -22.35 10.64
CA ALA A 82 -9.27 -22.32 11.05
C ALA A 82 -9.51 -21.57 12.38
N GLU A 83 -8.56 -21.64 13.33
CA GLU A 83 -8.67 -20.92 14.60
C GLU A 83 -8.48 -19.42 14.42
N TYR A 84 -7.48 -19.01 13.63
CA TYR A 84 -7.27 -17.59 13.33
C TYR A 84 -8.45 -16.99 12.58
N ALA A 85 -9.05 -17.75 11.66
CA ALA A 85 -10.21 -17.30 10.89
C ALA A 85 -11.42 -16.94 11.76
N LYS A 86 -11.57 -17.52 12.95
CA LYS A 86 -12.66 -17.20 13.89
C LYS A 86 -12.59 -15.78 14.43
N LEU A 87 -11.43 -15.13 14.39
CA LEU A 87 -11.30 -13.72 14.80
C LEU A 87 -12.18 -12.78 13.97
N LYS A 88 -12.54 -13.18 12.75
CA LYS A 88 -13.51 -12.44 11.93
C LYS A 88 -14.86 -12.30 12.62
N GLU A 89 -15.30 -13.29 13.40
CA GLU A 89 -16.61 -13.33 14.06
C GLU A 89 -16.76 -12.28 15.17
N THR A 90 -15.65 -11.68 15.61
CA THR A 90 -15.62 -10.67 16.67
C THR A 90 -15.03 -9.34 16.22
N PHE A 91 -14.71 -9.20 14.93
CA PHE A 91 -14.12 -7.97 14.40
C PHE A 91 -15.22 -6.92 14.16
N THR A 92 -15.25 -5.87 14.97
CA THR A 92 -16.27 -4.82 14.95
C THR A 92 -15.74 -3.50 14.37
N ALA A 93 -14.50 -3.11 14.65
CA ALA A 93 -13.90 -1.84 14.25
C ALA A 93 -14.82 -0.62 14.52
N GLU A 94 -15.58 -0.64 15.61
CA GLU A 94 -16.62 0.34 15.92
C GLU A 94 -16.08 1.76 16.09
N ASN A 95 -14.80 1.91 16.45
CA ASN A 95 -14.12 3.19 16.62
C ASN A 95 -13.11 3.51 15.49
N PHE A 96 -13.16 2.78 14.38
CA PHE A 96 -12.42 3.16 13.17
C PHE A 96 -13.15 4.32 12.49
N GLU A 97 -12.65 5.53 12.68
CA GLU A 97 -13.26 6.75 12.15
C GLU A 97 -12.35 7.43 11.12
N ALA A 98 -12.69 7.29 9.83
CA ALA A 98 -11.89 7.81 8.72
C ALA A 98 -11.69 9.34 8.77
N ASP A 99 -12.71 10.10 9.22
CA ASP A 99 -12.61 11.55 9.39
C ASP A 99 -11.62 11.92 10.49
N PHE A 100 -11.65 11.23 11.65
CA PHE A 100 -10.68 11.42 12.72
C PHE A 100 -9.25 11.10 12.29
N ILE A 101 -9.07 9.96 11.61
CA ILE A 101 -7.76 9.51 11.12
C ILE A 101 -7.14 10.55 10.18
N THR A 102 -7.93 11.05 9.24
CA THR A 102 -7.47 12.05 8.26
C THR A 102 -7.22 13.42 8.92
N ASP A 103 -8.02 13.84 9.91
CA ASP A 103 -7.77 15.06 10.70
C ASP A 103 -6.49 14.95 11.52
N LEU A 104 -6.22 13.80 12.13
CA LEU A 104 -4.99 13.57 12.88
C LEU A 104 -3.77 13.60 11.95
N ALA A 105 -3.86 12.98 10.77
CA ALA A 105 -2.80 13.04 9.76
C ALA A 105 -2.49 14.50 9.37
N GLN A 106 -3.51 15.33 9.09
CA GLN A 106 -3.33 16.75 8.80
C GLN A 106 -2.75 17.53 9.99
N LYS A 107 -3.22 17.25 11.21
CA LYS A 107 -2.68 17.87 12.43
C LYS A 107 -1.21 17.52 12.64
N ALA A 108 -0.81 16.30 12.30
CA ALA A 108 0.59 15.87 12.34
C ALA A 108 1.44 16.48 11.20
N GLY A 109 0.82 17.07 10.17
CA GLY A 109 1.49 17.61 8.98
C GLY A 109 1.77 16.58 7.90
N MET A 110 1.12 15.45 7.97
CA MET A 110 1.23 14.37 6.98
C MET A 110 0.44 14.73 5.72
N LYS A 111 0.91 14.27 4.56
CA LYS A 111 0.32 14.53 3.25
C LYS A 111 -0.35 13.29 2.63
N TYR A 112 -0.07 12.12 3.18
CA TYR A 112 -0.65 10.86 2.72
C TYR A 112 -0.79 9.86 3.85
N ILE A 113 -1.61 8.85 3.60
CA ILE A 113 -1.82 7.69 4.45
C ILE A 113 -1.52 6.43 3.63
N THR A 114 -0.84 5.46 4.23
CA THR A 114 -0.73 4.09 3.75
C THR A 114 -1.43 3.18 4.76
N ILE A 115 -2.33 2.32 4.32
CA ILE A 115 -3.05 1.40 5.21
C ILE A 115 -2.98 -0.04 4.69
N THR A 116 -2.89 -1.00 5.60
CA THR A 116 -2.99 -2.42 5.26
C THR A 116 -4.38 -2.76 4.75
N SER A 117 -4.58 -2.78 3.41
CA SER A 117 -5.83 -3.25 2.82
C SER A 117 -6.00 -4.76 3.01
N LYS A 118 -4.90 -5.52 2.89
CA LYS A 118 -4.77 -6.94 3.24
C LYS A 118 -3.36 -7.20 3.77
N HIS A 119 -3.22 -7.72 4.99
CA HIS A 119 -1.93 -8.15 5.55
C HIS A 119 -1.67 -9.64 5.27
N HIS A 120 -0.59 -10.21 5.83
CA HIS A 120 -0.17 -11.61 5.61
C HIS A 120 -1.18 -12.64 6.11
N ASP A 121 -2.04 -12.25 7.05
CA ASP A 121 -3.15 -13.07 7.58
C ASP A 121 -4.33 -13.22 6.60
N GLY A 122 -4.29 -12.55 5.44
CA GLY A 122 -5.27 -12.68 4.39
C GLY A 122 -6.59 -11.93 4.61
N PHE A 123 -6.79 -11.28 5.78
CA PHE A 123 -8.02 -10.55 6.05
C PHE A 123 -8.08 -9.23 5.28
N CYS A 124 -9.18 -9.00 4.55
CA CYS A 124 -9.38 -7.82 3.71
C CYS A 124 -10.19 -6.75 4.44
N LEU A 125 -9.69 -5.52 4.50
CA LEU A 125 -10.40 -4.36 5.06
C LEU A 125 -11.28 -3.63 4.03
N PHE A 126 -11.41 -4.17 2.82
CA PHE A 126 -12.14 -3.61 1.69
C PHE A 126 -13.22 -4.54 1.18
N LYS A 127 -14.15 -3.97 0.44
CA LYS A 127 -15.19 -4.73 -0.26
C LYS A 127 -14.56 -5.59 -1.36
N THR A 128 -14.71 -6.90 -1.26
CA THR A 128 -14.22 -7.86 -2.26
C THR A 128 -15.22 -9.00 -2.48
N GLU A 129 -15.28 -9.49 -3.71
CA GLU A 129 -16.05 -10.66 -4.12
C GLU A 129 -15.20 -11.94 -4.12
N GLN A 130 -13.87 -11.82 -3.91
CA GLN A 130 -12.94 -12.94 -4.03
C GLN A 130 -12.89 -13.81 -2.78
N THR A 131 -13.31 -13.29 -1.64
CA THR A 131 -13.32 -14.00 -0.37
C THR A 131 -14.32 -13.41 0.62
N ASP A 132 -14.93 -14.26 1.44
CA ASP A 132 -15.75 -13.85 2.59
C ASP A 132 -14.90 -13.47 3.82
N PHE A 133 -13.57 -13.61 3.74
CA PHE A 133 -12.65 -13.25 4.80
C PHE A 133 -12.30 -11.75 4.75
N ASN A 134 -13.32 -10.93 5.00
CA ASN A 134 -13.24 -9.48 4.89
C ASN A 134 -14.09 -8.74 5.94
N SER A 135 -13.90 -7.44 6.08
CA SER A 135 -14.57 -6.59 7.06
C SER A 135 -16.08 -6.48 6.84
N LEU A 136 -16.56 -6.55 5.60
CA LEU A 136 -17.99 -6.51 5.29
C LEU A 136 -18.72 -7.75 5.79
N ASN A 137 -18.07 -8.91 5.73
CA ASN A 137 -18.61 -10.19 6.15
C ASN A 137 -18.26 -10.53 7.63
N SER A 138 -17.84 -9.55 8.41
CA SER A 138 -17.66 -9.58 9.86
C SER A 138 -18.73 -8.76 10.55
N PRO A 139 -18.84 -8.75 11.90
CA PRO A 139 -19.70 -7.80 12.63
C PRO A 139 -19.44 -6.33 12.34
N CYS A 140 -18.27 -5.98 11.82
CA CYS A 140 -17.96 -4.62 11.32
C CYS A 140 -18.94 -4.18 10.22
N GLY A 141 -19.25 -5.03 9.25
CA GLY A 141 -20.21 -4.76 8.16
C GLY A 141 -19.84 -3.56 7.28
N ARG A 142 -18.57 -3.09 7.29
CA ARG A 142 -18.12 -1.84 6.66
C ARG A 142 -16.95 -2.05 5.71
N ASP A 143 -16.91 -1.21 4.68
CA ASP A 143 -15.75 -1.06 3.78
C ASP A 143 -14.81 0.01 4.34
N LEU A 144 -13.88 -0.39 5.21
CA LEU A 144 -12.99 0.54 5.90
C LEU A 144 -12.03 1.27 4.94
N ILE A 145 -11.64 0.60 3.85
CA ILE A 145 -10.79 1.22 2.82
C ILE A 145 -11.59 2.24 2.01
N GLY A 146 -12.83 1.94 1.65
CA GLY A 146 -13.71 2.87 0.94
C GLY A 146 -13.96 4.14 1.74
N GLU A 147 -14.29 4.01 3.02
CA GLU A 147 -14.48 5.15 3.93
C GLU A 147 -13.22 6.02 4.04
N LEU A 148 -12.04 5.38 4.19
CA LEU A 148 -10.79 6.13 4.28
C LEU A 148 -10.41 6.79 2.94
N ALA A 149 -10.67 6.13 1.81
CA ALA A 149 -10.43 6.69 0.48
C ALA A 149 -11.26 7.95 0.23
N GLU A 150 -12.54 7.92 0.62
CA GLU A 150 -13.42 9.08 0.53
C GLU A 150 -12.94 10.23 1.42
N ALA A 151 -12.62 9.95 2.69
CA ALA A 151 -12.12 10.95 3.63
C ALA A 151 -10.78 11.57 3.18
N CYS A 152 -9.84 10.76 2.70
CA CYS A 152 -8.58 11.22 2.14
C CYS A 152 -8.80 12.14 0.94
N ASN A 153 -9.62 11.72 -0.04
CA ASN A 153 -9.88 12.53 -1.21
C ASN A 153 -10.56 13.85 -0.84
N LYS A 154 -11.56 13.85 0.07
CA LYS A 154 -12.23 15.05 0.56
C LYS A 154 -11.25 16.06 1.18
N LYS A 155 -10.26 15.58 1.93
CA LYS A 155 -9.28 16.42 2.65
C LYS A 155 -7.98 16.68 1.88
N GLY A 156 -7.84 16.18 0.66
CA GLY A 156 -6.66 16.38 -0.17
C GLY A 156 -5.44 15.62 0.35
N LEU A 157 -5.65 14.46 0.95
CA LEU A 157 -4.60 13.51 1.32
C LEU A 157 -4.48 12.41 0.27
N GLY A 158 -3.25 11.98 -0.07
CA GLY A 158 -3.04 10.77 -0.86
C GLY A 158 -3.29 9.52 -0.03
N LEU A 159 -3.84 8.47 -0.64
CA LEU A 159 -4.01 7.18 0.00
C LEU A 159 -3.25 6.11 -0.78
N PHE A 160 -2.31 5.44 -0.11
CA PHE A 160 -1.67 4.21 -0.62
C PHE A 160 -2.29 3.00 0.05
N LEU A 161 -2.48 1.95 -0.72
CA LEU A 161 -2.96 0.67 -0.21
C LEU A 161 -1.79 -0.30 -0.08
N TYR A 162 -1.40 -0.60 1.17
CA TYR A 162 -0.51 -1.72 1.42
C TYR A 162 -1.25 -3.02 1.10
N TYR A 163 -0.60 -3.88 0.35
CA TYR A 163 -1.13 -5.18 -0.03
C TYR A 163 -0.08 -6.27 0.16
N SER A 164 -0.37 -7.26 1.00
CA SER A 164 0.47 -8.43 1.15
C SER A 164 0.41 -9.30 -0.09
N TYR A 165 1.37 -9.09 -1.00
CA TYR A 165 1.46 -9.80 -2.27
C TYR A 165 2.22 -11.11 -2.15
N ALA A 166 3.36 -11.11 -1.45
CA ALA A 166 4.24 -12.27 -1.36
C ALA A 166 4.21 -12.98 0.00
N ALA A 167 3.06 -12.90 0.68
CA ALA A 167 2.67 -13.74 1.81
C ALA A 167 1.15 -13.76 1.95
N ASP A 168 0.60 -14.94 2.18
CA ASP A 168 -0.79 -15.12 2.53
C ASP A 168 -0.94 -16.43 3.33
N TRP A 169 -1.13 -16.30 4.64
CA TRP A 169 -1.21 -17.46 5.53
C TRP A 169 -2.60 -18.12 5.53
N GLN A 170 -3.59 -17.46 4.91
CA GLN A 170 -4.96 -17.96 4.78
C GLN A 170 -5.21 -18.62 3.44
N HIS A 171 -4.63 -18.10 2.35
CA HIS A 171 -4.95 -18.56 1.01
C HIS A 171 -4.49 -20.00 0.75
N PRO A 172 -5.38 -20.92 0.29
CA PRO A 172 -5.05 -22.34 0.14
C PRO A 172 -3.88 -22.63 -0.78
N TYR A 173 -3.73 -21.84 -1.84
CA TYR A 173 -2.76 -22.07 -2.92
C TYR A 173 -1.53 -21.15 -2.85
N PHE A 174 -1.30 -20.42 -1.73
CA PHE A 174 0.00 -19.81 -1.51
C PHE A 174 1.05 -20.90 -1.32
N TYR A 175 2.29 -20.70 -1.75
CA TYR A 175 3.32 -21.75 -1.69
C TYR A 175 3.71 -22.15 -0.27
N SER A 176 4.21 -23.37 -0.11
CA SER A 176 4.60 -23.91 1.18
C SER A 176 5.97 -23.42 1.66
N ARG A 177 6.23 -23.56 2.98
CA ARG A 177 7.54 -23.23 3.58
C ARG A 177 8.70 -23.95 2.90
N ASP A 178 8.52 -25.24 2.58
CA ASP A 178 9.54 -26.10 1.99
C ASP A 178 9.81 -25.78 0.52
N ALA A 179 8.87 -25.10 -0.13
CA ALA A 179 9.01 -24.66 -1.52
C ALA A 179 9.81 -23.36 -1.68
N GLY A 180 10.16 -22.67 -0.57
CA GLY A 180 10.89 -21.41 -0.67
C GLY A 180 11.12 -20.72 0.67
N TRP A 181 10.39 -19.67 0.96
CA TRP A 181 10.59 -18.85 2.16
C TRP A 181 10.01 -19.49 3.42
N GLN A 182 10.82 -19.54 4.49
CA GLN A 182 10.38 -20.17 5.75
C GLN A 182 9.17 -19.49 6.43
N ASN A 183 8.94 -18.21 6.16
CA ASN A 183 7.77 -17.50 6.67
C ASN A 183 6.59 -17.46 5.68
N ALA A 184 6.66 -18.21 4.56
CA ALA A 184 5.55 -18.37 3.62
C ALA A 184 4.29 -18.92 4.29
N ARG A 185 4.50 -19.76 5.30
CA ARG A 185 3.46 -20.36 6.15
C ARG A 185 3.95 -20.46 7.60
N PRO A 186 3.07 -20.43 8.61
CA PRO A 186 3.45 -20.80 9.98
C PRO A 186 4.01 -22.24 10.05
N ALA A 187 4.88 -22.51 11.04
CA ALA A 187 5.51 -23.82 11.21
C ALA A 187 4.61 -24.78 12.00
N TYR A 188 3.46 -25.14 11.42
CA TYR A 188 2.50 -26.02 12.05
C TYR A 188 3.08 -27.42 12.28
N GLN A 189 2.78 -28.02 13.45
CA GLN A 189 3.14 -29.41 13.75
C GLN A 189 2.27 -30.41 12.97
N ASN A 190 1.02 -30.04 12.69
CA ASN A 190 0.07 -30.86 11.95
C ASN A 190 -0.28 -30.19 10.62
N THR A 191 -0.60 -31.00 9.63
CA THR A 191 -1.11 -30.52 8.34
C THR A 191 -2.36 -29.68 8.54
N GLN A 192 -2.43 -28.54 7.88
CA GLN A 192 -3.62 -27.72 7.85
C GLN A 192 -4.47 -28.14 6.65
N PRO A 193 -5.72 -28.59 6.85
CA PRO A 193 -6.56 -29.10 5.76
C PRO A 193 -6.96 -28.03 4.74
N GLU A 194 -6.84 -26.77 5.11
CA GLU A 194 -7.08 -25.63 4.23
C GLU A 194 -6.03 -25.49 3.12
N TYR A 195 -4.79 -25.95 3.37
CA TYR A 195 -3.70 -25.79 2.41
C TYR A 195 -3.74 -26.83 1.29
N LYS A 196 -3.81 -26.36 0.04
CA LYS A 196 -4.01 -27.21 -1.14
C LYS A 196 -2.86 -27.10 -2.15
N TYR A 197 -1.89 -26.20 -1.95
CA TYR A 197 -0.71 -26.08 -2.81
C TYR A 197 0.12 -27.37 -2.74
N GLN A 198 0.39 -27.98 -3.89
CA GLN A 198 1.18 -29.21 -4.04
C GLN A 198 2.36 -29.02 -5.03
N LYS A 199 2.19 -28.16 -6.05
CA LYS A 199 3.15 -27.92 -7.10
C LYS A 199 3.07 -26.46 -7.57
N ASP A 200 4.10 -26.00 -8.27
CA ASP A 200 4.27 -24.60 -8.66
C ASP A 200 3.13 -24.07 -9.54
N GLU A 201 2.57 -24.90 -10.41
CA GLU A 201 1.44 -24.52 -11.24
C GLU A 201 0.18 -24.16 -10.45
N ASP A 202 0.01 -24.70 -9.24
CA ASP A 202 -1.11 -24.38 -8.37
C ASP A 202 -1.06 -22.92 -7.91
N PHE A 203 0.12 -22.33 -7.87
CA PHE A 203 0.30 -20.94 -7.43
C PHE A 203 -0.40 -19.93 -8.35
N ARG A 204 -0.67 -20.28 -9.60
CA ARG A 204 -1.42 -19.41 -10.50
C ARG A 204 -2.80 -19.06 -9.95
N ILE A 205 -3.45 -19.93 -9.19
CA ILE A 205 -4.75 -19.67 -8.53
C ILE A 205 -4.62 -18.52 -7.53
N TYR A 206 -3.50 -18.46 -6.79
CA TYR A 206 -3.22 -17.34 -5.91
C TYR A 206 -2.93 -16.04 -6.68
N VAL A 207 -2.19 -16.12 -7.78
CA VAL A 207 -1.91 -14.95 -8.62
C VAL A 207 -3.19 -14.36 -9.20
N ASP A 208 -4.09 -15.21 -9.72
CA ASP A 208 -5.39 -14.77 -10.25
C ASP A 208 -6.24 -14.08 -9.17
N TYR A 209 -6.29 -14.64 -7.95
CA TYR A 209 -6.93 -14.03 -6.78
C TYR A 209 -6.37 -12.64 -6.47
N VAL A 210 -5.05 -12.48 -6.47
CA VAL A 210 -4.41 -11.17 -6.25
C VAL A 210 -4.77 -10.18 -7.35
N GLN A 211 -4.75 -10.61 -8.62
CA GLN A 211 -5.07 -9.73 -9.74
C GLN A 211 -6.52 -9.26 -9.72
N GLU A 212 -7.47 -10.12 -9.32
CA GLU A 212 -8.86 -9.70 -9.14
C GLU A 212 -8.99 -8.70 -7.97
N HIS A 213 -8.31 -8.91 -6.83
CA HIS A 213 -8.26 -7.92 -5.74
C HIS A 213 -7.71 -6.57 -6.22
N LEU A 214 -6.64 -6.57 -7.01
CA LEU A 214 -6.08 -5.32 -7.54
C LEU A 214 -7.05 -4.61 -8.49
N LYS A 215 -7.80 -5.37 -9.31
CA LYS A 215 -8.87 -4.79 -10.16
C LYS A 215 -9.96 -4.15 -9.29
N GLU A 216 -10.42 -4.85 -8.25
CA GLU A 216 -11.41 -4.32 -7.32
C GLU A 216 -10.92 -3.04 -6.63
N LEU A 217 -9.73 -3.05 -6.05
CA LEU A 217 -9.13 -1.91 -5.35
C LEU A 217 -8.98 -0.67 -6.26
N LEU A 218 -8.47 -0.86 -7.48
CA LEU A 218 -8.19 0.23 -8.41
C LEU A 218 -9.45 0.79 -9.09
N THR A 219 -10.52 -0.01 -9.18
CA THR A 219 -11.78 0.43 -9.79
C THR A 219 -12.76 1.00 -8.77
N GLN A 220 -12.80 0.45 -7.56
CA GLN A 220 -13.65 0.95 -6.48
C GLN A 220 -13.12 2.25 -5.89
N TYR A 221 -11.80 2.41 -5.81
CA TYR A 221 -11.14 3.59 -5.20
C TYR A 221 -10.24 4.33 -6.19
N PRO A 222 -10.81 4.98 -7.21
CA PRO A 222 -10.04 5.54 -8.33
C PRO A 222 -9.15 6.74 -7.97
N THR A 223 -9.24 7.24 -6.75
CA THR A 223 -8.46 8.39 -6.26
C THR A 223 -7.26 8.01 -5.41
N ILE A 224 -6.96 6.71 -5.26
CA ILE A 224 -5.78 6.28 -4.48
C ILE A 224 -4.47 6.71 -5.15
N ALA A 225 -3.47 7.01 -4.33
CA ALA A 225 -2.16 7.42 -4.80
C ALA A 225 -1.31 6.25 -5.33
N GLY A 226 -1.55 5.04 -4.84
CA GLY A 226 -0.81 3.86 -5.32
C GLY A 226 -0.98 2.60 -4.51
N ILE A 227 -0.22 1.59 -4.91
CA ILE A 227 -0.14 0.27 -4.26
C ILE A 227 1.24 0.09 -3.65
N TRP A 228 1.27 -0.34 -2.40
CA TRP A 228 2.46 -0.63 -1.63
C TRP A 228 2.55 -2.13 -1.31
N PHE A 229 3.37 -2.88 -2.04
CA PHE A 229 3.50 -4.32 -1.91
C PHE A 229 4.46 -4.77 -0.81
N ASP A 230 4.15 -5.89 -0.19
CA ASP A 230 4.95 -6.60 0.83
C ASP A 230 4.59 -8.11 0.84
N PRO A 231 5.38 -8.97 1.48
CA PRO A 231 6.78 -8.82 1.88
C PRO A 231 7.74 -9.16 0.72
N ILE A 232 8.77 -8.38 0.54
CA ILE A 232 9.72 -8.59 -0.57
C ILE A 232 10.49 -9.91 -0.44
N MET A 233 10.69 -10.40 0.78
CA MET A 233 11.40 -11.66 1.03
C MET A 233 10.67 -12.87 0.46
N GLY A 234 9.33 -12.90 0.50
CA GLY A 234 8.55 -13.96 -0.12
C GLY A 234 8.77 -14.02 -1.64
N TYR A 235 8.87 -12.85 -2.28
CA TYR A 235 9.22 -12.74 -3.69
C TYR A 235 10.68 -13.17 -3.98
N TYR A 236 11.66 -12.69 -3.21
CA TYR A 236 13.07 -13.00 -3.48
C TYR A 236 13.42 -14.47 -3.38
N HIS A 237 12.70 -15.26 -2.59
CA HIS A 237 12.89 -16.69 -2.50
C HIS A 237 12.29 -17.47 -3.69
N ARG A 238 11.24 -16.96 -4.30
CA ARG A 238 10.52 -17.61 -5.41
C ARG A 238 10.06 -16.60 -6.46
N PRO A 239 11.00 -15.82 -7.05
CA PRO A 239 10.64 -14.81 -8.06
C PRO A 239 9.98 -15.42 -9.31
N ASP A 240 10.22 -16.69 -9.56
CA ASP A 240 9.65 -17.49 -10.66
C ASP A 240 8.12 -17.67 -10.56
N LEU A 241 7.56 -17.61 -9.34
CA LEU A 241 6.12 -17.78 -9.13
C LEU A 241 5.31 -16.49 -9.34
N PHE A 242 5.95 -15.33 -9.27
CA PHE A 242 5.26 -14.04 -9.27
C PHE A 242 5.42 -13.33 -10.63
N PRO A 243 4.36 -13.21 -11.44
CA PRO A 243 4.41 -12.48 -12.72
C PRO A 243 4.38 -10.96 -12.49
N ILE A 244 5.50 -10.40 -12.01
CA ILE A 244 5.62 -9.00 -11.60
C ILE A 244 5.30 -8.04 -12.74
N GLU A 245 5.79 -8.30 -13.96
CA GLU A 245 5.53 -7.47 -15.13
C GLU A 245 4.03 -7.42 -15.46
N GLU A 246 3.35 -8.58 -15.43
CA GLU A 246 1.90 -8.69 -15.66
C GLU A 246 1.13 -7.91 -14.59
N THR A 247 1.50 -8.07 -13.31
CA THR A 247 0.88 -7.39 -12.18
C THR A 247 1.04 -5.87 -12.25
N TYR A 248 2.25 -5.38 -12.58
CA TYR A 248 2.49 -3.95 -12.71
C TYR A 248 1.78 -3.36 -13.95
N ALA A 249 1.76 -4.09 -15.07
CA ALA A 249 1.02 -3.68 -16.26
C ALA A 249 -0.48 -3.56 -16.00
N LEU A 250 -1.07 -4.47 -15.23
CA LEU A 250 -2.46 -4.40 -14.79
C LEU A 250 -2.75 -3.10 -14.02
N ILE A 251 -1.92 -2.77 -13.02
CA ILE A 251 -2.05 -1.55 -12.23
C ILE A 251 -1.94 -0.30 -13.12
N ARG A 252 -0.93 -0.25 -13.99
CA ARG A 252 -0.70 0.88 -14.91
C ARG A 252 -1.86 1.09 -15.88
N THR A 253 -2.50 0.00 -16.30
CA THR A 253 -3.66 0.06 -17.23
C THR A 253 -4.91 0.58 -16.53
N LEU A 254 -5.19 0.09 -15.32
CA LEU A 254 -6.40 0.44 -14.59
C LEU A 254 -6.32 1.82 -13.94
N SER A 255 -5.13 2.18 -13.43
CA SER A 255 -4.89 3.46 -12.76
C SER A 255 -3.56 4.06 -13.23
N PRO A 256 -3.54 4.80 -14.35
CA PRO A 256 -2.31 5.33 -14.95
C PRO A 256 -1.52 6.27 -14.04
N HIS A 257 -2.15 6.89 -13.04
CA HIS A 257 -1.46 7.76 -12.08
C HIS A 257 -0.93 7.02 -10.86
N ALA A 258 -1.47 5.83 -10.53
CA ALA A 258 -1.10 5.12 -9.31
C ALA A 258 0.40 4.77 -9.28
N LEU A 259 1.06 5.08 -8.17
CA LEU A 259 2.45 4.70 -7.92
C LEU A 259 2.52 3.27 -7.40
N ILE A 260 3.63 2.61 -7.69
CA ILE A 260 3.91 1.25 -7.22
C ILE A 260 5.20 1.28 -6.39
N SER A 261 5.13 0.69 -5.20
CA SER A 261 6.30 0.34 -4.40
C SER A 261 6.24 -1.12 -4.00
N PHE A 262 7.38 -1.79 -3.98
CA PHE A 262 7.54 -3.12 -3.41
C PHE A 262 8.83 -3.14 -2.59
N LYS A 263 8.77 -2.52 -1.40
CA LYS A 263 9.95 -2.38 -0.52
C LYS A 263 11.15 -1.80 -1.28
N GLN A 264 12.22 -2.57 -1.38
CA GLN A 264 13.46 -2.17 -2.07
C GLN A 264 13.41 -2.46 -3.58
N GLY A 265 12.35 -3.11 -4.06
CA GLY A 265 12.06 -3.39 -5.46
C GLY A 265 12.12 -4.87 -5.83
N ALA A 266 11.24 -5.25 -6.76
CA ALA A 266 11.13 -6.60 -7.31
C ALA A 266 11.84 -6.71 -8.67
N ASN A 267 11.55 -5.81 -9.61
CA ASN A 267 12.13 -5.83 -10.96
C ASN A 267 12.76 -4.50 -11.40
N GLY A 268 12.63 -3.44 -10.61
CA GLY A 268 13.15 -2.11 -10.90
C GLY A 268 12.19 -1.20 -11.66
N ASP A 269 10.92 -1.56 -11.81
CA ASP A 269 9.87 -0.74 -12.40
C ASP A 269 8.96 -0.08 -11.35
N GLU A 270 9.30 -0.23 -10.06
CA GLU A 270 8.70 0.51 -8.96
C GLU A 270 8.96 2.01 -9.13
N ASP A 271 8.04 2.85 -8.62
CA ASP A 271 8.18 4.31 -8.71
C ASP A 271 9.09 4.88 -7.61
N PHE A 272 9.11 4.23 -6.45
CA PHE A 272 9.96 4.60 -5.32
C PHE A 272 10.36 3.35 -4.51
N SER A 273 11.42 3.47 -3.72
CA SER A 273 11.86 2.43 -2.80
C SER A 273 11.43 2.74 -1.37
N ALA A 274 11.01 1.72 -0.62
CA ALA A 274 10.51 1.86 0.75
C ALA A 274 11.27 0.95 1.74
N PRO A 275 12.56 1.24 2.06
CA PRO A 275 13.31 0.50 3.05
C PRO A 275 12.78 0.72 4.47
N GLU A 276 12.90 -0.32 5.31
CA GLU A 276 12.54 -0.21 6.73
C GLU A 276 13.67 0.43 7.54
N ARG A 277 13.32 1.43 8.36
CA ARG A 277 14.16 2.07 9.38
C ARG A 277 15.52 2.60 8.92
N ASN A 278 16.05 2.11 7.80
CA ASN A 278 17.36 2.51 7.29
C ASN A 278 17.39 2.51 5.75
N ALA A 279 17.89 3.59 5.17
CA ALA A 279 17.94 3.79 3.71
C ALA A 279 18.95 2.88 2.97
N GLY A 280 19.76 2.09 3.67
CA GLY A 280 20.90 1.33 3.09
C GLY A 280 20.74 -0.20 3.09
N ALA A 281 19.60 -0.75 3.38
CA ALA A 281 19.45 -2.14 3.84
C ALA A 281 19.70 -3.27 2.82
N VAL A 282 19.91 -3.02 1.51
CA VAL A 282 20.02 -4.08 0.49
C VAL A 282 21.43 -4.32 -0.02
N VAL A 283 22.36 -3.45 0.30
CA VAL A 283 23.77 -3.61 -0.11
C VAL A 283 24.36 -4.82 0.63
N GLY A 284 24.64 -5.90 -0.08
CA GLY A 284 25.13 -7.16 0.49
C GLY A 284 24.10 -8.30 0.54
N SER A 285 22.92 -8.12 -0.03
CA SER A 285 21.90 -9.17 -0.12
C SER A 285 22.47 -10.44 -0.78
N GLN A 286 22.14 -11.61 -0.21
CA GLN A 286 22.42 -12.91 -0.80
C GLN A 286 21.63 -13.17 -2.08
N PHE A 287 20.54 -12.41 -2.32
CA PHE A 287 19.69 -12.58 -3.50
C PHE A 287 20.21 -11.76 -4.69
N GLU A 288 20.48 -12.45 -5.81
CA GLU A 288 20.92 -11.79 -7.03
C GLU A 288 19.89 -10.77 -7.56
N VAL A 289 18.60 -11.11 -7.47
CA VAL A 289 17.50 -10.21 -7.82
C VAL A 289 17.59 -8.90 -7.05
N ALA A 290 17.77 -8.96 -5.73
CA ALA A 290 17.87 -7.77 -4.87
C ALA A 290 19.04 -6.86 -5.28
N ARG A 291 20.20 -7.44 -5.62
CA ARG A 291 21.37 -6.65 -6.06
C ARG A 291 21.14 -5.96 -7.40
N LYS A 292 20.54 -6.68 -8.39
CA LYS A 292 20.22 -6.11 -9.70
C LYS A 292 19.21 -4.98 -9.61
N VAL A 293 18.17 -5.16 -8.78
CA VAL A 293 17.12 -4.18 -8.60
C VAL A 293 17.60 -2.95 -7.83
N TYR A 294 18.51 -3.12 -6.86
CA TYR A 294 19.10 -1.98 -6.14
C TYR A 294 19.73 -0.97 -7.09
N GLU A 295 20.50 -1.41 -8.09
CA GLU A 295 21.13 -0.51 -9.08
C GLU A 295 20.09 0.27 -9.89
N ARG A 296 18.95 -0.33 -10.22
CA ARG A 296 17.85 0.34 -10.94
C ARG A 296 17.07 1.34 -10.07
N ASN A 297 16.98 1.08 -8.76
CA ASN A 297 16.16 1.85 -7.82
C ASN A 297 16.94 2.87 -6.99
N LYS A 298 18.28 2.83 -6.93
CA LYS A 298 19.10 3.66 -6.02
C LYS A 298 18.92 5.16 -6.16
N ASN A 299 18.52 5.63 -7.36
CA ASN A 299 18.29 7.06 -7.65
C ASN A 299 16.81 7.45 -7.64
N LYS A 300 15.89 6.53 -7.32
CA LYS A 300 14.46 6.84 -7.21
C LYS A 300 14.15 7.51 -5.87
N PRO A 301 13.01 8.20 -5.77
CA PRO A 301 12.53 8.69 -4.49
C PRO A 301 12.51 7.59 -3.43
N LYS A 302 12.76 7.97 -2.18
CA LYS A 302 12.85 7.03 -1.05
C LYS A 302 11.79 7.36 -0.02
N GLU A 303 11.21 6.31 0.53
CA GLU A 303 10.34 6.38 1.69
C GLU A 303 10.91 5.49 2.80
N ILE A 304 11.26 6.08 3.93
CA ILE A 304 11.72 5.33 5.08
C ILE A 304 10.53 5.06 5.99
N CYS A 305 10.11 3.81 6.14
CA CYS A 305 9.06 3.46 7.08
C CYS A 305 9.61 3.15 8.47
N ASN A 306 8.94 3.68 9.49
CA ASN A 306 9.26 3.48 10.91
C ASN A 306 7.94 3.35 11.70
N THR A 307 8.01 2.94 12.95
CA THR A 307 6.81 2.76 13.80
C THR A 307 6.95 3.48 15.13
N LEU A 308 5.85 3.98 15.68
CA LEU A 308 5.82 4.56 17.02
C LEU A 308 6.06 3.51 18.09
N GLN A 309 5.54 2.31 17.92
CA GLN A 309 5.81 1.19 18.82
C GLN A 309 7.27 0.73 18.74
N PRO A 310 7.86 0.18 19.83
CA PRO A 310 9.24 -0.30 19.82
C PRO A 310 9.52 -1.42 18.81
N HIS A 311 8.61 -2.41 18.69
CA HIS A 311 8.94 -3.69 18.05
C HIS A 311 7.88 -4.24 17.09
N SER A 312 6.71 -3.60 16.93
CA SER A 312 5.60 -4.11 16.12
C SER A 312 5.06 -3.03 15.18
N TRP A 313 4.47 -3.46 14.07
CA TRP A 313 3.69 -2.59 13.18
C TRP A 313 2.22 -2.57 13.59
N GLY A 314 1.59 -3.74 13.74
CA GLY A 314 0.26 -3.87 14.34
C GLY A 314 0.29 -3.71 15.86
N TYR A 315 -0.87 -3.43 16.46
CA TYR A 315 -0.99 -3.23 17.91
C TYR A 315 -0.37 -4.37 18.72
N ASN A 316 0.49 -3.99 19.67
CA ASN A 316 1.09 -4.91 20.62
C ASN A 316 0.98 -4.34 22.03
N LYS A 317 0.08 -4.90 22.82
CA LYS A 317 -0.22 -4.48 24.19
C LYS A 317 1.01 -4.41 25.11
N SER A 318 2.03 -5.23 24.84
CA SER A 318 3.27 -5.19 25.65
C SER A 318 4.10 -3.92 25.44
N ASN A 319 3.76 -3.13 24.41
CA ASN A 319 4.40 -1.86 24.06
C ASN A 319 3.69 -0.64 24.67
N ASP A 320 2.50 -0.81 25.27
CA ASP A 320 1.74 0.30 25.88
C ASP A 320 2.59 1.09 26.87
N GLY A 321 2.56 2.41 26.77
CA GLY A 321 3.37 3.33 27.58
C GLY A 321 4.86 3.36 27.22
N LYS A 322 5.28 2.72 26.12
CA LYS A 322 6.69 2.66 25.65
C LYS A 322 6.85 3.18 24.22
N HIS A 323 5.81 3.80 23.66
CA HIS A 323 5.88 4.35 22.32
C HIS A 323 6.84 5.54 22.26
N LYS A 324 7.30 5.86 21.06
CA LYS A 324 8.21 6.99 20.84
C LYS A 324 7.62 8.29 21.33
N SER A 325 8.45 9.07 22.01
CA SER A 325 8.10 10.41 22.46
C SER A 325 7.99 11.41 21.29
N THR A 326 7.39 12.56 21.58
CA THR A 326 7.30 13.69 20.65
C THR A 326 8.68 14.11 20.13
N ASP A 327 9.68 14.23 21.01
CA ASP A 327 11.03 14.65 20.64
C ASP A 327 11.72 13.64 19.72
N GLU A 328 11.58 12.32 20.01
CA GLU A 328 12.08 11.27 19.15
C GLU A 328 11.44 11.32 17.77
N LEU A 329 10.12 11.51 17.68
CA LEU A 329 9.43 11.62 16.39
C LEU A 329 9.90 12.84 15.60
N VAL A 330 10.00 14.02 16.25
CA VAL A 330 10.51 15.24 15.61
C VAL A 330 11.92 15.02 15.05
N GLN A 331 12.79 14.37 15.83
CA GLN A 331 14.15 14.06 15.36
C GLN A 331 14.15 13.08 14.18
N ILE A 332 13.32 12.03 14.21
CA ILE A 332 13.19 11.06 13.10
C ILE A 332 12.73 11.76 11.81
N VAL A 333 11.74 12.68 11.90
CA VAL A 333 11.30 13.46 10.73
C VAL A 333 12.46 14.28 10.16
N LYS A 334 13.19 15.03 11.01
CA LYS A 334 14.34 15.83 10.59
C LYS A 334 15.42 14.99 9.92
N ASP A 335 15.81 13.88 10.54
CA ASP A 335 16.87 13.00 10.03
C ASP A 335 16.48 12.34 8.71
N THR A 336 15.20 12.04 8.54
CA THR A 336 14.67 11.46 7.30
C THR A 336 14.66 12.50 6.17
N ARG A 337 14.17 13.71 6.47
CA ARG A 337 14.17 14.82 5.49
C ARG A 337 15.58 15.24 5.09
N ALA A 338 16.55 15.20 6.00
CA ALA A 338 17.95 15.48 5.71
C ALA A 338 18.59 14.46 4.73
N LYS A 339 17.97 13.29 4.56
CA LYS A 339 18.37 12.24 3.60
C LYS A 339 17.61 12.35 2.26
N ASP A 340 16.84 13.41 2.05
CA ASP A 340 15.97 13.60 0.89
C ASP A 340 15.01 12.40 0.71
N ALA A 341 14.39 11.98 1.80
CA ALA A 341 13.45 10.86 1.84
C ALA A 341 12.13 11.27 2.51
N ASN A 342 11.06 10.60 2.14
CA ASN A 342 9.80 10.68 2.86
C ASN A 342 9.86 9.79 4.10
N LEU A 343 9.27 10.25 5.20
CA LEU A 343 9.01 9.41 6.36
C LEU A 343 7.59 8.85 6.29
N LEU A 344 7.45 7.54 6.42
CA LEU A 344 6.17 6.87 6.63
C LEU A 344 6.13 6.34 8.08
N MET A 345 5.42 7.05 8.97
CA MET A 345 5.37 6.73 10.40
C MET A 345 4.14 5.91 10.73
N ASN A 346 4.36 4.72 11.28
CA ASN A 346 3.30 3.76 11.55
C ASN A 346 2.67 3.89 12.93
N ILE A 347 1.37 3.64 12.94
CA ILE A 347 0.51 3.44 14.10
C ILE A 347 -0.15 2.07 13.98
N GLY A 348 -0.25 1.35 15.09
CA GLY A 348 -1.06 0.13 15.21
C GLY A 348 -2.35 0.43 15.97
N PRO A 349 -3.51 0.56 15.30
CA PRO A 349 -4.80 0.78 15.97
C PRO A 349 -5.15 -0.33 16.96
N LEU A 350 -5.86 0.04 18.01
CA LEU A 350 -6.43 -0.85 19.02
C LEU A 350 -7.46 -1.81 18.40
N PRO A 351 -7.89 -2.87 19.10
CA PRO A 351 -8.83 -3.85 18.56
C PRO A 351 -10.12 -3.27 17.98
N ASP A 352 -10.63 -2.20 18.57
CA ASP A 352 -11.85 -1.48 18.17
C ASP A 352 -11.65 -0.49 17.00
N GLY A 353 -10.40 -0.34 16.53
CA GLY A 353 -10.03 0.57 15.44
C GLY A 353 -9.64 1.98 15.90
N SER A 354 -9.76 2.32 17.18
CA SER A 354 -9.25 3.58 17.73
C SER A 354 -7.72 3.60 17.77
N PHE A 355 -7.14 4.79 17.90
CA PHE A 355 -5.68 4.95 18.02
C PHE A 355 -5.27 5.07 19.48
N PRO A 356 -4.08 4.53 19.88
CA PRO A 356 -3.54 4.74 21.22
C PRO A 356 -3.42 6.23 21.55
N GLU A 357 -3.86 6.63 22.74
CA GLU A 357 -3.84 8.04 23.17
C GLU A 357 -2.42 8.64 23.17
N GLU A 358 -1.42 7.85 23.53
CA GLU A 358 -0.01 8.26 23.48
C GLU A 358 0.44 8.60 22.06
N ASP A 359 -0.02 7.86 21.04
CA ASP A 359 0.29 8.12 19.63
C ASP A 359 -0.41 9.40 19.13
N ILE A 360 -1.69 9.58 19.48
CA ILE A 360 -2.46 10.78 19.13
C ILE A 360 -1.75 12.02 19.68
N LYS A 361 -1.33 11.97 20.95
CA LYS A 361 -0.60 13.04 21.60
C LYS A 361 0.72 13.32 20.91
N THR A 362 1.56 12.29 20.73
CA THR A 362 2.87 12.40 20.11
C THR A 362 2.78 13.02 18.70
N LEU A 363 1.87 12.54 17.86
CA LEU A 363 1.66 13.06 16.50
C LEU A 363 1.19 14.52 16.50
N THR A 364 0.23 14.85 17.37
CA THR A 364 -0.32 16.20 17.44
C THR A 364 0.73 17.22 17.89
N GLU A 365 1.51 16.88 18.92
CA GLU A 365 2.56 17.75 19.47
C GLU A 365 3.75 17.88 18.50
N ALA A 366 4.19 16.78 17.88
CA ALA A 366 5.24 16.80 16.87
C ALA A 366 4.84 17.67 15.67
N GLY A 367 3.60 17.57 15.21
CA GLY A 367 3.11 18.40 14.11
C GLY A 367 3.17 19.90 14.42
N LYS A 368 2.88 20.32 15.67
CA LYS A 368 3.00 21.72 16.11
C LYS A 368 4.47 22.19 16.09
N ILE A 369 5.40 21.37 16.60
CA ILE A 369 6.83 21.69 16.64
C ILE A 369 7.40 21.79 15.21
N LEU A 370 7.12 20.79 14.37
CA LEU A 370 7.63 20.73 13.00
C LEU A 370 7.15 21.91 12.14
N ARG A 371 5.89 22.37 12.31
CA ARG A 371 5.39 23.59 11.63
C ARG A 371 6.08 24.85 12.15
N LYS A 372 6.24 24.98 13.47
CA LYS A 372 6.93 26.13 14.08
C LYS A 372 8.37 26.27 13.58
N GLU A 373 9.02 25.14 13.32
CA GLU A 373 10.39 25.09 12.80
C GLU A 373 10.46 25.16 11.25
N GLY A 374 9.32 25.19 10.56
CA GLY A 374 9.28 25.25 9.09
C GLY A 374 9.70 23.96 8.38
N ILE A 375 9.74 22.83 9.08
CA ILE A 375 10.09 21.52 8.52
C ILE A 375 8.96 20.95 7.67
N ILE A 376 7.71 21.19 8.09
CA ILE A 376 6.48 20.82 7.37
C ILE A 376 5.59 22.05 7.19
N ARG A 377 4.70 22.00 6.17
CA ARG A 377 3.72 23.06 5.86
C ARG A 377 2.34 22.76 6.42
#